data_0235fb00f8e00381d4979c01bbf08c58
#
_entry.id   0235fb00f8e00381d4979c01bbf08c58
#
_cell.length_a   1.000
_cell.length_b   1.000
_cell.length_c   1.000
_cell.angle_alpha   90.00
_cell.angle_beta   90.00
_cell.angle_gamma   90.00
#
_symmetry.space_group_name_H-M   'P 1'
#
loop_
_entity.id
_entity.type
_entity.pdbx_description
1 polymer ?
#
loop_
_entity_poly.entity_id
_entity_poly.type
_entity_poly.pdbx_seq_one_letter_code
_entity_poly.pdbx_strand_id
1 'polypeptide(L)'
;MHAVNTLTGRPTEPVLIAGAWRTAATVSSFRAVDPTTGQEREQLWPVSSWSDVDAALDAAGATAAELARLPGERIAVFLERYAERLAARGQELVAVSHAETGLAIEPRLANVELPRTLNQLRQAAAAAREGTWRMAMIDSARNIRSAAFGLGPVIVFPPANFPLAYGALTGGDFAAAIAAGNPVIAKAHPGNPGVSRRQSHLP
;
A
#
# COMPACT_ATOMS: atom_id res chain seq x y z
N MET A 1 18.64 -4.54 -18.70
CA MET A 1 17.78 -5.53 -19.37
C MET A 1 17.99 -6.84 -18.60
N HIS A 2 17.19 -7.11 -17.54
CA HIS A 2 17.31 -8.34 -16.77
C HIS A 2 16.59 -9.45 -17.54
N ALA A 3 17.31 -10.52 -17.78
CA ALA A 3 16.80 -11.72 -18.44
C ALA A 3 15.62 -12.28 -17.62
N VAL A 4 14.47 -12.39 -18.27
CA VAL A 4 13.28 -13.04 -17.72
C VAL A 4 13.53 -14.55 -17.77
N ASN A 5 13.91 -15.10 -16.62
CA ASN A 5 14.17 -16.54 -16.51
C ASN A 5 12.82 -17.22 -16.15
N THR A 6 12.29 -17.99 -17.06
CA THR A 6 11.12 -18.86 -16.83
C THR A 6 11.53 -20.04 -15.95
N LEU A 7 11.51 -19.87 -14.64
CA LEU A 7 11.74 -20.94 -13.68
C LEU A 7 10.49 -21.83 -13.61
N THR A 8 10.58 -22.95 -14.30
CA THR A 8 9.57 -24.01 -14.35
C THR A 8 9.46 -24.74 -13.00
N GLY A 9 8.26 -24.82 -12.44
CA GLY A 9 7.87 -25.82 -11.45
C GLY A 9 7.66 -25.36 -10.00
N ARG A 10 8.04 -24.17 -9.59
CA ARG A 10 7.70 -23.64 -8.25
C ARG A 10 6.52 -22.66 -8.33
N PRO A 11 5.53 -22.76 -7.40
CA PRO A 11 4.44 -21.81 -7.36
C PRO A 11 4.97 -20.40 -7.01
N THR A 12 4.44 -19.39 -7.68
CA THR A 12 4.68 -17.98 -7.32
C THR A 12 3.87 -17.60 -6.08
N GLU A 13 4.32 -16.55 -5.37
CA GLU A 13 3.54 -15.94 -4.31
C GLU A 13 2.19 -15.44 -4.85
N PRO A 14 1.09 -15.65 -4.12
CA PRO A 14 -0.23 -15.19 -4.56
C PRO A 14 -0.36 -13.66 -4.52
N VAL A 15 -1.31 -13.15 -5.29
CA VAL A 15 -1.70 -11.73 -5.31
C VAL A 15 -3.02 -11.53 -4.55
N LEU A 16 -3.18 -10.34 -3.94
CA LEU A 16 -4.41 -9.94 -3.25
C LEU A 16 -5.24 -9.04 -4.17
N ILE A 17 -6.39 -9.52 -4.61
CA ILE A 17 -7.32 -8.75 -5.44
C ILE A 17 -8.75 -8.93 -4.92
N ALA A 18 -9.49 -7.84 -4.78
CA ALA A 18 -10.85 -7.83 -4.26
C ALA A 18 -10.98 -8.51 -2.86
N GLY A 19 -9.97 -8.33 -1.99
CA GLY A 19 -9.96 -8.91 -0.64
C GLY A 19 -9.64 -10.41 -0.58
N ALA A 20 -9.34 -11.07 -1.71
CA ALA A 20 -9.02 -12.50 -1.76
C ALA A 20 -7.59 -12.75 -2.29
N TRP A 21 -6.86 -13.62 -1.60
CA TRP A 21 -5.60 -14.16 -2.08
C TRP A 21 -5.85 -15.20 -3.16
N ARG A 22 -5.20 -15.03 -4.31
CA ARG A 22 -5.34 -15.94 -5.45
C ARG A 22 -4.03 -16.13 -6.20
N THR A 23 -3.93 -17.22 -6.93
CA THR A 23 -2.83 -17.43 -7.87
C THR A 23 -2.87 -16.35 -8.94
N ALA A 24 -1.74 -15.70 -9.20
CA ALA A 24 -1.63 -14.68 -10.24
C ALA A 24 -1.77 -15.29 -11.63
N ALA A 25 -2.40 -14.54 -12.55
CA ALA A 25 -2.28 -14.79 -13.98
C ALA A 25 -0.89 -14.31 -14.45
N THR A 26 0.11 -15.17 -14.32
CA THR A 26 1.53 -14.83 -14.43
C THR A 26 2.01 -14.83 -15.87
N VAL A 27 2.60 -13.72 -16.31
CA VAL A 27 3.31 -13.63 -17.62
C VAL A 27 4.79 -13.97 -17.49
N SER A 28 5.37 -13.71 -16.32
CA SER A 28 6.73 -14.07 -15.94
C SER A 28 6.89 -14.03 -14.42
N SER A 29 8.03 -14.42 -13.91
CA SER A 29 8.33 -14.35 -12.48
C SER A 29 9.74 -13.85 -12.22
N PHE A 30 9.99 -13.37 -11.00
CA PHE A 30 11.28 -12.89 -10.57
C PHE A 30 11.54 -13.21 -9.09
N ARG A 31 12.81 -13.12 -8.69
CA ARG A 31 13.22 -13.15 -7.28
C ARG A 31 13.78 -11.79 -6.88
N ALA A 32 13.43 -11.35 -5.69
CA ALA A 32 14.12 -10.21 -5.11
C ALA A 32 15.56 -10.61 -4.76
N VAL A 33 16.46 -9.65 -4.83
CA VAL A 33 17.88 -9.84 -4.50
C VAL A 33 18.15 -9.19 -3.15
N ASP A 34 18.84 -9.89 -2.26
CA ASP A 34 19.42 -9.29 -1.06
C ASP A 34 20.56 -8.37 -1.47
N PRO A 35 20.44 -7.05 -1.30
CA PRO A 35 21.46 -6.10 -1.76
C PRO A 35 22.77 -6.17 -0.95
N THR A 36 22.74 -6.80 0.25
CA THR A 36 23.91 -6.98 1.10
C THR A 36 24.83 -8.10 0.60
N THR A 37 24.21 -9.19 0.11
CA THR A 37 24.93 -10.39 -0.33
C THR A 37 24.97 -10.56 -1.83
N GLY A 38 24.09 -9.87 -2.58
CA GLY A 38 23.92 -10.04 -4.02
C GLY A 38 23.21 -11.34 -4.41
N GLN A 39 22.68 -12.11 -3.42
CA GLN A 39 22.03 -13.39 -3.66
C GLN A 39 20.53 -13.22 -3.87
N GLU A 40 19.97 -14.05 -4.76
CA GLU A 40 18.53 -14.15 -4.93
C GLU A 40 17.88 -14.74 -3.67
N ARG A 41 16.73 -14.15 -3.30
CA ARG A 41 15.91 -14.65 -2.22
C ARG A 41 15.09 -15.87 -2.68
N GLU A 42 14.61 -16.65 -1.71
CA GLU A 42 13.93 -17.91 -1.99
C GLU A 42 12.57 -17.71 -2.68
N GLN A 43 11.83 -16.66 -2.32
CA GLN A 43 10.46 -16.40 -2.81
C GLN A 43 10.46 -16.05 -4.29
N LEU A 44 9.50 -16.66 -5.02
CA LEU A 44 9.26 -16.40 -6.43
C LEU A 44 8.02 -15.50 -6.58
N TRP A 45 8.21 -14.32 -7.13
CA TRP A 45 7.16 -13.30 -7.28
C TRP A 45 6.60 -13.31 -8.69
N PRO A 46 5.27 -13.19 -8.86
CA PRO A 46 4.67 -13.12 -10.19
C PRO A 46 4.85 -11.72 -10.79
N VAL A 47 5.01 -11.69 -12.11
CA VAL A 47 4.67 -10.52 -12.92
C VAL A 47 3.27 -10.78 -13.47
N SER A 48 2.29 -10.11 -12.91
CA SER A 48 0.88 -10.27 -13.26
C SER A 48 0.59 -9.85 -14.70
N SER A 49 -0.30 -10.55 -15.36
CA SER A 49 -0.83 -10.18 -16.66
C SER A 49 -1.82 -9.01 -16.57
N TRP A 50 -2.22 -8.47 -17.70
CA TRP A 50 -3.26 -7.45 -17.76
C TRP A 50 -4.59 -7.92 -17.17
N SER A 51 -4.93 -9.22 -17.22
CA SER A 51 -6.17 -9.71 -16.60
C SER A 51 -6.20 -9.54 -15.07
N ASP A 52 -5.06 -9.63 -14.39
CA ASP A 52 -4.99 -9.32 -12.95
C ASP A 52 -5.11 -7.82 -12.69
N VAL A 53 -4.50 -7.00 -13.56
CA VAL A 53 -4.60 -5.53 -13.48
C VAL A 53 -6.03 -5.08 -13.69
N ASP A 54 -6.70 -5.58 -14.73
CA ASP A 54 -8.10 -5.27 -15.02
C ASP A 54 -9.02 -5.68 -13.86
N ALA A 55 -8.81 -6.88 -13.32
CA ALA A 55 -9.58 -7.33 -12.17
C ALA A 55 -9.37 -6.46 -10.91
N ALA A 56 -8.17 -5.93 -10.69
CA ALA A 56 -7.90 -5.00 -9.61
C ALA A 56 -8.55 -3.63 -9.84
N LEU A 57 -8.53 -3.14 -11.09
CA LEU A 57 -9.19 -1.90 -11.50
C LEU A 57 -10.71 -2.00 -11.38
N ASP A 58 -11.30 -3.11 -11.83
CA ASP A 58 -12.74 -3.38 -11.72
C ASP A 58 -13.18 -3.41 -10.26
N ALA A 59 -12.44 -4.12 -9.40
CA ALA A 59 -12.72 -4.19 -7.96
C ALA A 59 -12.64 -2.82 -7.29
N ALA A 60 -11.62 -2.03 -7.62
CA ALA A 60 -11.47 -0.68 -7.09
C ALA A 60 -12.57 0.25 -7.62
N GLY A 61 -12.92 0.18 -8.91
CA GLY A 61 -14.02 0.93 -9.52
C GLY A 61 -15.36 0.63 -8.88
N ALA A 62 -15.65 -0.65 -8.66
CA ALA A 62 -16.91 -1.10 -8.05
C ALA A 62 -17.11 -0.57 -6.61
N THR A 63 -16.03 -0.40 -5.86
CA THR A 63 -16.09 0.06 -4.46
C THR A 63 -15.95 1.57 -4.29
N ALA A 64 -15.55 2.31 -5.31
CA ALA A 64 -15.22 3.73 -5.22
C ALA A 64 -16.39 4.59 -4.71
N ALA A 65 -17.60 4.35 -5.22
CA ALA A 65 -18.78 5.12 -4.82
C ALA A 65 -19.22 4.83 -3.38
N GLU A 66 -19.02 3.61 -2.89
CA GLU A 66 -19.31 3.25 -1.50
C GLU A 66 -18.29 3.91 -0.57
N LEU A 67 -17.00 3.77 -0.87
CA LEU A 67 -15.92 4.32 -0.05
C LEU A 67 -16.02 5.85 0.05
N ALA A 68 -16.34 6.53 -1.05
CA ALA A 68 -16.52 7.98 -1.08
C ALA A 68 -17.68 8.48 -0.21
N ARG A 69 -18.65 7.62 0.11
CA ARG A 69 -19.82 7.93 0.98
C ARG A 69 -19.61 7.57 2.44
N LEU A 70 -18.53 6.84 2.76
CA LEU A 70 -18.28 6.48 4.16
C LEU A 70 -18.08 7.74 5.01
N PRO A 71 -18.65 7.76 6.21
CA PRO A 71 -18.36 8.81 7.19
C PRO A 71 -16.85 8.86 7.48
N GLY A 72 -16.27 10.05 7.60
CA GLY A 72 -14.86 10.23 7.91
C GLY A 72 -14.40 9.46 9.16
N GLU A 73 -15.29 9.33 10.16
CA GLU A 73 -15.04 8.51 11.35
C GLU A 73 -14.77 7.03 11.02
N ARG A 74 -15.51 6.45 10.07
CA ARG A 74 -15.30 5.04 9.67
C ARG A 74 -13.93 4.86 9.01
N ILE A 75 -13.53 5.81 8.18
CA ILE A 75 -12.22 5.83 7.54
C ILE A 75 -11.11 6.04 8.59
N ALA A 76 -11.33 6.96 9.53
CA ALA A 76 -10.39 7.22 10.61
C ALA A 76 -10.14 5.99 11.49
N VAL A 77 -11.20 5.32 11.93
CA VAL A 77 -11.11 4.07 12.72
C VAL A 77 -10.37 2.98 11.96
N PHE A 78 -10.59 2.85 10.65
CA PHE A 78 -9.84 1.90 9.83
C PHE A 78 -8.33 2.20 9.85
N LEU A 79 -7.94 3.45 9.59
CA LEU A 79 -6.53 3.86 9.54
C LEU A 79 -5.84 3.72 10.91
N GLU A 80 -6.53 4.04 12.01
CA GLU A 80 -6.02 3.87 13.37
C GLU A 80 -5.79 2.40 13.70
N ARG A 81 -6.77 1.53 13.45
CA ARG A 81 -6.63 0.08 13.65
C ARG A 81 -5.54 -0.52 12.77
N TYR A 82 -5.42 -0.03 11.55
CA TYR A 82 -4.35 -0.47 10.65
C TYR A 82 -2.98 -0.08 11.21
N ALA A 83 -2.82 1.14 11.71
CA ALA A 83 -1.58 1.58 12.37
C ALA A 83 -1.25 0.74 13.62
N GLU A 84 -2.24 0.38 14.43
CA GLU A 84 -2.06 -0.50 15.60
C GLU A 84 -1.56 -1.88 15.20
N ARG A 85 -2.14 -2.49 14.16
CA ARG A 85 -1.74 -3.79 13.64
C ARG A 85 -0.33 -3.77 13.05
N LEU A 86 0.04 -2.71 12.32
CA LEU A 86 1.41 -2.52 11.85
C LEU A 86 2.39 -2.39 13.02
N ALA A 87 2.03 -1.63 14.07
CA ALA A 87 2.86 -1.48 15.25
C ALA A 87 3.10 -2.82 15.95
N ALA A 88 2.07 -3.64 16.10
CA ALA A 88 2.16 -4.97 16.72
C ALA A 88 3.10 -5.93 15.95
N ARG A 89 3.27 -5.70 14.63
CA ARG A 89 4.19 -6.48 13.77
C ARG A 89 5.45 -5.70 13.38
N GLY A 90 5.76 -4.65 14.11
CA GLY A 90 6.85 -3.73 13.78
C GLY A 90 8.20 -4.43 13.60
N GLN A 91 8.56 -5.36 14.46
CA GLN A 91 9.82 -6.11 14.36
C GLN A 91 9.89 -6.96 13.09
N GLU A 92 8.80 -7.63 12.72
CA GLU A 92 8.74 -8.42 11.50
C GLU A 92 8.86 -7.55 10.24
N LEU A 93 8.16 -6.40 10.24
CA LEU A 93 8.21 -5.44 9.12
C LEU A 93 9.61 -4.85 8.96
N VAL A 94 10.27 -4.51 10.05
CA VAL A 94 11.66 -4.03 10.05
C VAL A 94 12.62 -5.10 9.53
N ALA A 95 12.48 -6.34 10.00
CA ALA A 95 13.35 -7.44 9.59
C ALA A 95 13.23 -7.74 8.09
N VAL A 96 12.00 -7.82 7.55
CA VAL A 96 11.82 -8.06 6.11
C VAL A 96 12.29 -6.86 5.27
N SER A 97 12.08 -5.64 5.75
CA SER A 97 12.57 -4.42 5.09
C SER A 97 14.09 -4.40 5.01
N HIS A 98 14.78 -4.71 6.12
CA HIS A 98 16.23 -4.84 6.15
C HIS A 98 16.73 -5.89 5.14
N ALA A 99 16.13 -7.06 5.17
CA ALA A 99 16.54 -8.20 4.34
C ALA A 99 16.32 -7.97 2.83
N GLU A 100 15.39 -7.11 2.43
CA GLU A 100 15.12 -6.80 1.02
C GLU A 100 15.78 -5.51 0.54
N THR A 101 16.21 -4.61 1.44
CA THR A 101 16.74 -3.29 1.06
C THR A 101 18.18 -3.04 1.53
N GLY A 102 18.70 -3.84 2.47
CA GLY A 102 20.00 -3.59 3.11
C GLY A 102 20.01 -2.37 4.05
N LEU A 103 18.88 -1.68 4.23
CA LEU A 103 18.79 -0.53 5.13
C LEU A 103 19.02 -0.97 6.58
N ALA A 104 19.74 -0.17 7.34
CA ALA A 104 20.03 -0.48 8.75
C ALA A 104 18.76 -0.63 9.59
N ILE A 105 18.71 -1.68 10.41
CA ILE A 105 17.60 -1.92 11.35
C ILE A 105 17.49 -0.71 12.28
N GLU A 106 18.57 -0.34 12.94
CA GLU A 106 18.66 0.84 13.80
C GLU A 106 19.73 1.81 13.28
N PRO A 107 19.47 3.10 13.35
CA PRO A 107 18.20 3.74 13.75
C PRO A 107 17.18 3.82 12.59
N ARG A 108 17.59 3.45 11.34
CA ARG A 108 16.92 3.83 10.10
C ARG A 108 15.49 3.28 9.98
N LEU A 109 15.31 1.97 10.17
CA LEU A 109 14.01 1.32 9.99
C LEU A 109 13.17 1.36 11.26
N ALA A 110 13.75 0.89 12.39
CA ALA A 110 13.01 0.72 13.64
C ALA A 110 12.70 2.04 14.35
N ASN A 111 13.68 2.95 14.42
CA ASN A 111 13.56 4.13 15.26
C ASN A 111 13.14 5.40 14.49
N VAL A 112 13.27 5.40 13.17
CA VAL A 112 12.92 6.56 12.35
C VAL A 112 11.74 6.23 11.42
N GLU A 113 11.87 5.21 10.57
CA GLU A 113 10.89 4.99 9.51
C GLU A 113 9.59 4.38 10.00
N LEU A 114 9.63 3.36 10.84
CA LEU A 114 8.43 2.73 11.39
C LEU A 114 7.58 3.72 12.20
N PRO A 115 8.12 4.49 13.16
CA PRO A 115 7.35 5.51 13.88
C PRO A 115 6.75 6.58 12.97
N ARG A 116 7.50 7.02 11.95
CA ARG A 116 7.01 7.95 10.94
C ARG A 116 5.81 7.36 10.19
N THR A 117 5.90 6.11 9.76
CA THR A 117 4.83 5.40 9.06
C THR A 117 3.53 5.37 9.88
N LEU A 118 3.64 4.97 11.15
CA LEU A 118 2.50 4.93 12.08
C LEU A 118 1.89 6.32 12.30
N ASN A 119 2.74 7.35 12.40
CA ASN A 119 2.28 8.72 12.57
C ASN A 119 1.55 9.25 11.33
N GLN A 120 2.03 8.96 10.11
CA GLN A 120 1.36 9.33 8.86
C GLN A 120 -0.06 8.76 8.77
N LEU A 121 -0.25 7.51 9.14
CA LEU A 121 -1.58 6.87 9.18
C LEU A 121 -2.51 7.54 10.21
N ARG A 122 -2.00 7.88 11.39
CA ARG A 122 -2.78 8.59 12.42
C ARG A 122 -3.12 10.02 12.01
N GLN A 123 -2.21 10.74 11.34
CA GLN A 123 -2.49 12.06 10.78
C GLN A 123 -3.58 12.00 9.71
N ALA A 124 -3.52 10.99 8.83
CA ALA A 124 -4.54 10.76 7.81
C ALA A 124 -5.90 10.41 8.44
N ALA A 125 -5.90 9.62 9.52
CA ALA A 125 -7.12 9.33 10.29
C ALA A 125 -7.75 10.60 10.88
N ALA A 126 -6.93 11.47 11.50
CA ALA A 126 -7.40 12.75 12.03
C ALA A 126 -7.98 13.63 10.92
N ALA A 127 -7.28 13.75 9.78
CA ALA A 127 -7.76 14.52 8.63
C ALA A 127 -9.09 13.98 8.06
N ALA A 128 -9.25 12.66 7.99
CA ALA A 128 -10.51 12.03 7.56
C ALA A 128 -11.66 12.35 8.50
N ARG A 129 -11.40 12.30 9.82
CA ARG A 129 -12.38 12.61 10.88
C ARG A 129 -12.79 14.07 10.87
N GLU A 130 -11.85 14.99 10.74
CA GLU A 130 -12.10 16.43 10.74
C GLU A 130 -12.77 16.91 9.45
N GLY A 131 -12.43 16.31 8.31
CA GLY A 131 -12.98 16.66 7.01
C GLY A 131 -12.54 18.03 6.46
N THR A 132 -11.66 18.75 7.14
CA THR A 132 -11.19 20.10 6.77
C THR A 132 -10.45 20.13 5.43
N TRP A 133 -9.84 19.01 5.02
CA TRP A 133 -9.18 18.85 3.71
C TRP A 133 -10.14 19.07 2.53
N ARG A 134 -11.45 18.93 2.74
CA ARG A 134 -12.48 19.16 1.73
C ARG A 134 -12.63 20.63 1.36
N MET A 135 -12.07 21.54 2.15
CA MET A 135 -12.13 23.02 1.91
C MET A 135 -13.52 23.47 1.49
N ALA A 136 -14.54 23.03 2.23
CA ALA A 136 -15.93 23.35 1.92
C ALA A 136 -16.18 24.86 1.95
N MET A 137 -16.74 25.40 0.88
CA MET A 137 -17.08 26.81 0.74
C MET A 137 -18.57 26.99 0.44
N ILE A 138 -19.21 27.96 1.09
CA ILE A 138 -20.61 28.34 0.86
C ILE A 138 -20.66 29.82 0.57
N ASP A 139 -21.06 30.20 -0.65
CA ASP A 139 -21.38 31.56 -1.06
C ASP A 139 -22.92 31.69 -1.12
N SER A 140 -23.49 32.22 -0.04
CA SER A 140 -24.95 32.37 0.07
C SER A 140 -25.50 33.43 -0.90
N ALA A 141 -24.69 34.45 -1.23
CA ALA A 141 -25.13 35.51 -2.12
C ALA A 141 -25.30 35.04 -3.57
N ARG A 142 -24.42 34.09 -4.00
CA ARG A 142 -24.47 33.50 -5.34
C ARG A 142 -25.10 32.12 -5.36
N ASN A 143 -25.54 31.59 -4.20
CA ASN A 143 -26.05 30.24 -4.04
C ASN A 143 -25.09 29.15 -4.59
N ILE A 144 -23.79 29.34 -4.38
CA ILE A 144 -22.75 28.39 -4.81
C ILE A 144 -22.20 27.64 -3.60
N ARG A 145 -21.98 26.36 -3.77
CA ARG A 145 -21.29 25.50 -2.80
C ARG A 145 -20.22 24.70 -3.51
N SER A 146 -19.04 24.61 -2.91
CA SER A 146 -17.94 23.81 -3.43
C SER A 146 -17.26 23.00 -2.32
N ALA A 147 -16.73 21.85 -2.68
CA ALA A 147 -15.92 21.03 -1.80
C ALA A 147 -15.00 20.12 -2.64
N ALA A 148 -13.87 19.71 -2.07
CA ALA A 148 -13.04 18.68 -2.64
C ALA A 148 -13.59 17.29 -2.31
N PHE A 149 -13.45 16.37 -3.25
CA PHE A 149 -13.88 14.96 -3.14
C PHE A 149 -12.76 14.04 -3.59
N GLY A 150 -12.88 12.74 -3.26
CA GLY A 150 -11.98 11.72 -3.75
C GLY A 150 -11.99 11.62 -5.28
N LEU A 151 -10.85 11.20 -5.84
CA LEU A 151 -10.65 11.06 -7.30
C LEU A 151 -11.23 9.76 -7.87
N GLY A 152 -11.47 8.77 -7.03
CA GLY A 152 -11.73 7.38 -7.42
C GLY A 152 -10.50 6.49 -7.19
N PRO A 153 -10.34 5.37 -7.92
CA PRO A 153 -9.22 4.46 -7.73
C PRO A 153 -7.85 5.15 -7.86
N VAL A 154 -6.97 4.93 -6.88
CA VAL A 154 -5.61 5.44 -6.86
C VAL A 154 -4.63 4.29 -6.92
N ILE A 155 -3.70 4.32 -7.87
CA ILE A 155 -2.62 3.34 -7.98
C ILE A 155 -1.37 3.90 -7.30
N VAL A 156 -0.82 3.16 -6.33
CA VAL A 156 0.38 3.57 -5.60
C VAL A 156 1.58 2.74 -6.08
N PHE A 157 2.62 3.45 -6.55
CA PHE A 157 3.91 2.91 -6.94
C PHE A 157 4.97 3.30 -5.90
N PRO A 158 5.31 2.42 -4.96
CA PRO A 158 6.24 2.75 -3.88
C PRO A 158 7.68 2.75 -4.36
N PRO A 159 8.59 3.53 -3.72
CA PRO A 159 10.03 3.41 -3.92
C PRO A 159 10.61 2.27 -3.08
N ALA A 160 11.85 1.83 -3.40
CA ALA A 160 12.57 0.83 -2.60
C ALA A 160 13.27 1.41 -1.36
N ASN A 161 13.66 2.69 -1.41
CA ASN A 161 14.51 3.32 -0.38
C ASN A 161 13.76 3.81 0.87
N PHE A 162 12.43 3.73 0.89
CA PHE A 162 11.57 3.99 2.04
C PHE A 162 10.44 2.95 2.09
N PRO A 163 10.78 1.69 2.40
CA PRO A 163 9.87 0.55 2.25
C PRO A 163 8.63 0.62 3.15
N LEU A 164 8.69 1.37 4.25
CA LEU A 164 7.58 1.54 5.19
C LEU A 164 6.89 2.90 5.01
N ALA A 165 7.65 4.01 5.13
CA ALA A 165 7.08 5.36 5.12
C ALA A 165 6.53 5.81 3.75
N TYR A 166 7.00 5.21 2.68
CA TYR A 166 6.46 5.36 1.32
C TYR A 166 6.04 4.01 0.71
N GLY A 167 5.82 2.99 1.57
CA GLY A 167 5.33 1.69 1.15
C GLY A 167 3.98 1.77 0.45
N ALA A 168 3.70 0.81 -0.45
CA ALA A 168 2.49 0.80 -1.27
C ALA A 168 1.19 0.77 -0.45
N LEU A 169 1.23 0.19 0.75
CA LEU A 169 0.08 0.02 1.65
C LEU A 169 0.24 0.77 2.97
N THR A 170 1.35 1.47 3.21
CA THR A 170 1.62 2.11 4.50
C THR A 170 2.10 3.54 4.36
N GLY A 171 2.50 3.94 3.15
CA GLY A 171 3.06 5.25 2.86
C GLY A 171 2.04 6.37 2.91
N GLY A 172 2.55 7.60 2.82
CA GLY A 172 1.73 8.81 2.82
C GLY A 172 0.71 8.84 1.70
N ASP A 173 1.06 8.33 0.50
CA ASP A 173 0.15 8.28 -0.65
C ASP A 173 -1.04 7.35 -0.39
N PHE A 174 -0.78 6.15 0.17
CA PHE A 174 -1.84 5.24 0.62
C PHE A 174 -2.74 5.90 1.68
N ALA A 175 -2.12 6.46 2.71
CA ALA A 175 -2.84 7.06 3.82
C ALA A 175 -3.73 8.23 3.36
N ALA A 176 -3.21 9.12 2.51
CA ALA A 176 -3.94 10.25 1.97
C ALA A 176 -5.07 9.82 1.01
N ALA A 177 -4.81 8.82 0.14
CA ALA A 177 -5.83 8.30 -0.76
C ALA A 177 -7.02 7.71 0.01
N ILE A 178 -6.76 6.86 1.02
CA ILE A 178 -7.79 6.27 1.87
C ILE A 178 -8.53 7.34 2.68
N ALA A 179 -7.80 8.31 3.28
CA ALA A 179 -8.42 9.39 4.05
C ALA A 179 -9.39 10.24 3.22
N ALA A 180 -9.11 10.40 1.93
CA ALA A 180 -9.97 11.10 0.99
C ALA A 180 -11.10 10.23 0.39
N GLY A 181 -11.25 8.98 0.83
CA GLY A 181 -12.29 8.07 0.37
C GLY A 181 -12.02 7.42 -0.98
N ASN A 182 -10.74 7.26 -1.36
CA ASN A 182 -10.35 6.59 -2.59
C ASN A 182 -9.95 5.12 -2.32
N PRO A 183 -10.40 4.16 -3.13
CA PRO A 183 -9.84 2.82 -3.12
C PRO A 183 -8.39 2.83 -3.65
N VAL A 184 -7.54 1.98 -3.09
CA VAL A 184 -6.13 1.93 -3.46
C VAL A 184 -5.78 0.60 -4.11
N ILE A 185 -5.07 0.67 -5.22
CA ILE A 185 -4.38 -0.45 -5.85
C ILE A 185 -2.88 -0.30 -5.56
N ALA A 186 -2.35 -1.18 -4.75
CA ALA A 186 -0.95 -1.14 -4.34
C ALA A 186 -0.11 -2.03 -5.26
N LYS A 187 0.77 -1.44 -6.06
CA LYS A 187 1.74 -2.19 -6.87
C LYS A 187 3.00 -2.42 -6.04
N ALA A 188 3.33 -3.67 -5.71
CA ALA A 188 4.54 -3.98 -4.97
C ALA A 188 5.81 -3.56 -5.73
N HIS A 189 6.81 -3.03 -5.01
CA HIS A 189 8.10 -2.71 -5.63
C HIS A 189 8.92 -3.98 -5.85
N PRO A 190 9.54 -4.19 -7.02
CA PRO A 190 10.28 -5.43 -7.30
C PRO A 190 11.52 -5.64 -6.42
N GLY A 191 12.09 -4.58 -5.85
CA GLY A 191 13.21 -4.65 -4.92
C GLY A 191 12.83 -5.04 -3.48
N ASN A 192 11.54 -4.89 -3.11
CA ASN A 192 11.07 -5.21 -1.76
C ASN A 192 9.62 -5.74 -1.74
N PRO A 193 9.29 -6.77 -2.54
CA PRO A 193 7.93 -7.28 -2.67
C PRO A 193 7.42 -7.96 -1.39
N GLY A 194 8.30 -8.56 -0.61
CA GLY A 194 7.99 -9.19 0.67
C GLY A 194 7.51 -8.19 1.71
N VAL A 195 8.02 -6.95 1.70
CA VAL A 195 7.51 -5.88 2.56
C VAL A 195 6.03 -5.60 2.26
N SER A 196 5.68 -5.40 0.98
CA SER A 196 4.29 -5.17 0.57
C SER A 196 3.38 -6.35 0.93
N ARG A 197 3.88 -7.59 0.77
CA ARG A 197 3.19 -8.81 1.19
C ARG A 197 2.89 -8.82 2.69
N ARG A 198 3.86 -8.44 3.53
CA ARG A 198 3.67 -8.38 4.99
C ARG A 198 2.73 -7.26 5.41
N GLN A 199 2.75 -6.12 4.72
CA GLN A 199 1.82 -5.01 4.95
C GLN A 199 0.37 -5.40 4.62
N SER A 200 0.12 -6.23 3.62
CA SER A 200 -1.21 -6.67 3.20
C SER A 200 -1.77 -7.86 4.00
N HIS A 201 -0.93 -8.56 4.76
CA HIS A 201 -1.28 -9.77 5.52
C HIS A 201 -1.65 -9.45 6.98
N LEU A 202 -2.39 -8.36 7.19
CA LEU A 202 -2.86 -7.97 8.51
C LEU A 202 -4.28 -8.51 8.70
N PRO A 203 -4.51 -9.40 9.68
CA PRO A 203 -5.82 -9.96 9.97
C PRO A 203 -6.81 -8.92 10.48
#